data_076cd1d82fa3b275e2175b5a08633f39
#
_entry.id   076cd1d82fa3b275e2175b5a08633f39
#
_cell.length_a   1.000
_cell.length_b   1.000
_cell.length_c   1.000
_cell.angle_alpha   90.00
_cell.angle_beta   90.00
_cell.angle_gamma   90.00
#
_symmetry.space_group_name_H-M   'P 1'
#
loop_
_entity.id
_entity.type
_entity.pdbx_description
1 polymer ?
#
loop_
_entity_poly.entity_id
_entity_poly.type
_entity_poly.pdbx_seq_one_letter_code
_entity_poly.pdbx_strand_id
1 'polypeptide(L)'
;MLTRTVYDVSALTVLTYAPFTYLLTTFYEISSLTAAANICIEVLSFAIPTFLLRPRNAAHKANAPLRNRFLLNSTQVQISSSLLATGVYVVILWGGLKSGFLNLFLVQFFDIPTLEDAHLETPVSIVIKVFVAGVAAKAFLLNPSFAAQPLSGQQTPAVDFDPATATLPQTVEHNFYNFDKRTRTLIQQTTILNAFLFVGTVQRCMTLNGTEFLGAAGYAGLWVLANSIIALWYGWVGDTSADYQLD
;
A
#
# COMPACT_ATOMS: atom_id res chain seq x y z
N MET A 1 2.51 1.52 -20.23
CA MET A 1 3.77 1.92 -19.56
C MET A 1 3.40 2.85 -18.41
N LEU A 2 3.54 2.42 -17.15
CA LEU A 2 3.20 3.21 -15.96
C LEU A 2 4.25 4.33 -15.81
N THR A 3 3.91 5.54 -16.22
CA THR A 3 4.72 6.73 -15.93
C THR A 3 4.58 7.05 -14.44
N ARG A 4 5.51 6.54 -13.63
CA ARG A 4 5.57 6.84 -12.20
C ARG A 4 5.90 8.31 -12.03
N THR A 5 5.08 8.99 -11.24
CA THR A 5 5.26 10.41 -10.90
C THR A 5 5.99 10.55 -9.57
N VAL A 6 6.37 11.79 -9.24
CA VAL A 6 6.93 12.13 -7.92
C VAL A 6 6.08 11.59 -6.79
N TYR A 7 4.75 11.72 -6.89
CA TYR A 7 3.81 11.28 -5.85
C TYR A 7 3.83 9.75 -5.66
N ASP A 8 3.90 8.99 -6.77
CA ASP A 8 3.95 7.53 -6.70
C ASP A 8 5.27 7.05 -6.09
N VAL A 9 6.38 7.69 -6.49
CA VAL A 9 7.71 7.34 -5.96
C VAL A 9 7.82 7.71 -4.48
N SER A 10 7.36 8.91 -4.10
CA SER A 10 7.36 9.34 -2.70
C SER A 10 6.50 8.45 -1.82
N ALA A 11 5.30 8.08 -2.29
CA ALA A 11 4.42 7.17 -1.57
C ALA A 11 5.05 5.77 -1.42
N LEU A 12 5.67 5.24 -2.47
CA LEU A 12 6.38 3.96 -2.42
C LEU A 12 7.54 4.02 -1.43
N THR A 13 8.32 5.11 -1.41
CA THR A 13 9.42 5.30 -0.47
C THR A 13 8.90 5.30 0.96
N VAL A 14 7.87 6.09 1.29
CA VAL A 14 7.26 6.09 2.62
C VAL A 14 6.84 4.68 3.03
N LEU A 15 6.15 3.94 2.15
CA LEU A 15 5.65 2.60 2.45
C LEU A 15 6.77 1.59 2.69
N THR A 16 7.86 1.67 1.94
CA THR A 16 8.99 0.75 2.10
C THR A 16 9.83 1.05 3.34
N TYR A 17 9.77 2.28 3.88
CA TYR A 17 10.46 2.67 5.11
C TYR A 17 9.58 2.53 6.37
N ALA A 18 8.27 2.56 6.24
CA ALA A 18 7.33 2.49 7.37
C ALA A 18 7.55 1.28 8.29
N PRO A 19 7.75 0.04 7.79
CA PRO A 19 8.01 -1.12 8.66
C PRO A 19 9.25 -0.95 9.53
N PHE A 20 10.36 -0.56 8.92
CA PHE A 20 11.62 -0.38 9.62
C PHE A 20 11.56 0.77 10.63
N THR A 21 10.93 1.88 10.26
CA THR A 21 10.71 3.02 11.16
C THR A 21 9.86 2.63 12.37
N TYR A 22 8.79 1.86 12.15
CA TYR A 22 7.95 1.35 13.23
C TYR A 22 8.75 0.43 14.18
N LEU A 23 9.57 -0.46 13.63
CA LEU A 23 10.44 -1.33 14.41
C LEU A 23 11.40 -0.52 15.29
N LEU A 24 12.08 0.47 14.71
CA LEU A 24 13.06 1.31 15.42
C LEU A 24 12.42 2.13 16.54
N THR A 25 11.25 2.69 16.31
CA THR A 25 10.58 3.56 17.29
C THR A 25 9.83 2.80 18.38
N THR A 26 9.55 1.51 18.19
CA THR A 26 8.76 0.72 19.16
C THR A 26 9.62 -0.29 19.92
N PHE A 27 10.75 -0.75 19.35
CA PHE A 27 11.56 -1.80 19.93
C PHE A 27 13.02 -1.44 20.15
N TYR A 28 13.51 -0.34 19.55
CA TYR A 28 14.90 0.11 19.66
C TYR A 28 15.05 1.50 20.26
N GLU A 29 14.00 2.05 20.88
CA GLU A 29 13.99 3.36 21.56
C GLU A 29 14.49 4.54 20.70
N ILE A 30 14.42 4.43 19.38
CA ILE A 30 14.77 5.54 18.50
C ILE A 30 13.69 6.61 18.57
N SER A 31 14.10 7.86 18.81
CA SER A 31 13.13 8.95 18.93
C SER A 31 12.31 9.11 17.63
N SER A 32 11.00 9.34 17.77
CA SER A 32 10.08 9.53 16.64
C SER A 32 10.51 10.70 15.74
N LEU A 33 11.17 11.71 16.29
CA LEU A 33 11.71 12.84 15.51
C LEU A 33 12.85 12.41 14.60
N THR A 34 13.80 11.63 15.12
CA THR A 34 14.90 11.08 14.31
C THR A 34 14.39 10.17 13.19
N ALA A 35 13.44 9.32 13.52
CA ALA A 35 12.81 8.41 12.58
C ALA A 35 12.05 9.18 11.47
N ALA A 36 11.29 10.22 11.84
CA ALA A 36 10.61 11.09 10.88
C ALA A 36 11.59 11.86 9.99
N ALA A 37 12.68 12.40 10.56
CA ALA A 37 13.72 13.08 9.79
C ALA A 37 14.37 12.16 8.76
N ASN A 38 14.64 10.91 9.13
CA ASN A 38 15.19 9.91 8.21
C ASN A 38 14.24 9.65 7.04
N ILE A 39 12.95 9.41 7.31
CA ILE A 39 11.96 9.23 6.22
C ILE A 39 11.90 10.48 5.33
N CYS A 40 11.91 11.68 5.91
CA CYS A 40 11.88 12.92 5.13
C CYS A 40 13.10 13.03 4.20
N ILE A 41 14.31 12.74 4.68
CA ILE A 41 15.53 12.75 3.87
C ILE A 41 15.40 11.74 2.71
N GLU A 42 14.97 10.53 3.00
CA GLU A 42 14.80 9.49 1.98
C GLU A 42 13.74 9.86 0.93
N VAL A 43 12.60 10.38 1.36
CA VAL A 43 11.54 10.84 0.43
C VAL A 43 12.06 11.99 -0.43
N LEU A 44 12.73 12.98 0.15
CA LEU A 44 13.24 14.13 -0.59
C LEU A 44 14.33 13.74 -1.58
N SER A 45 15.20 12.78 -1.23
CA SER A 45 16.28 12.30 -2.10
C SER A 45 15.75 11.69 -3.41
N PHE A 46 14.58 11.05 -3.38
CA PHE A 46 13.90 10.53 -4.58
C PHE A 46 12.91 11.51 -5.20
N ALA A 47 12.22 12.31 -4.38
CA ALA A 47 11.19 13.23 -4.86
C ALA A 47 11.78 14.38 -5.67
N ILE A 48 12.88 14.99 -5.22
CA ILE A 48 13.49 16.16 -5.90
C ILE A 48 13.96 15.80 -7.33
N PRO A 49 14.79 14.77 -7.55
CA PRO A 49 15.20 14.40 -8.90
C PRO A 49 14.02 13.99 -9.79
N THR A 50 13.05 13.26 -9.22
CA THR A 50 11.88 12.83 -9.99
C THR A 50 11.00 14.00 -10.37
N PHE A 51 10.85 15.01 -9.50
CA PHE A 51 10.10 16.24 -9.80
C PHE A 51 10.73 17.02 -10.94
N LEU A 52 12.06 17.13 -10.95
CA LEU A 52 12.79 17.88 -11.97
C LEU A 52 12.83 17.17 -13.32
N LEU A 53 12.88 15.82 -13.32
CA LEU A 53 13.13 15.05 -14.53
C LEU A 53 11.88 14.45 -15.18
N ARG A 54 10.74 14.36 -14.45
CA ARG A 54 9.55 13.66 -14.96
C ARG A 54 8.30 14.53 -14.97
N PRO A 55 7.50 14.47 -16.06
CA PRO A 55 6.22 15.15 -16.15
C PRO A 55 5.19 14.50 -15.22
N ARG A 56 4.22 15.30 -14.75
CA ARG A 56 3.10 14.81 -13.92
C ARG A 56 2.17 13.92 -14.74
N ASN A 57 1.73 12.81 -14.15
CA ASN A 57 0.73 11.92 -14.74
C ASN A 57 -0.68 12.58 -14.77
N ALA A 58 -1.56 12.07 -15.62
CA ALA A 58 -2.94 12.52 -15.75
C ALA A 58 -3.73 12.46 -14.41
N ALA A 59 -3.44 11.49 -13.55
CA ALA A 59 -4.03 11.37 -12.22
C ALA A 59 -3.82 12.63 -11.35
N HIS A 60 -2.66 13.29 -11.51
CA HIS A 60 -2.25 14.46 -10.73
C HIS A 60 -2.38 15.79 -11.47
N LYS A 61 -2.92 15.79 -12.70
CA LYS A 61 -3.24 17.01 -13.46
C LYS A 61 -4.71 17.34 -13.23
N ALA A 62 -5.01 18.52 -12.63
CA ALA A 62 -6.38 18.92 -12.29
C ALA A 62 -7.34 18.90 -13.48
N ASN A 63 -6.88 19.20 -14.68
CA ASN A 63 -7.70 19.36 -15.87
C ASN A 63 -7.68 18.15 -16.81
N ALA A 64 -7.05 17.02 -16.43
CA ALA A 64 -7.06 15.84 -17.28
C ALA A 64 -8.47 15.18 -17.26
N PRO A 65 -9.04 14.84 -18.43
CA PRO A 65 -10.32 14.15 -18.49
C PRO A 65 -10.16 12.71 -18.00
N LEU A 66 -10.69 12.41 -16.82
CA LEU A 66 -10.73 11.07 -16.23
C LEU A 66 -12.18 10.76 -15.84
N ARG A 67 -12.65 9.53 -16.10
CA ARG A 67 -14.02 9.10 -15.80
C ARG A 67 -14.38 9.31 -14.32
N ASN A 68 -13.45 8.97 -13.41
CA ASN A 68 -13.65 9.05 -11.96
C ASN A 68 -12.95 10.25 -11.31
N ARG A 69 -12.85 11.36 -12.02
CA ARG A 69 -12.24 12.58 -11.51
C ARG A 69 -12.88 13.09 -10.22
N PHE A 70 -14.20 12.94 -10.10
CA PHE A 70 -14.94 13.35 -8.91
C PHE A 70 -14.52 12.57 -7.66
N LEU A 71 -14.21 11.26 -7.78
CA LEU A 71 -13.69 10.45 -6.67
C LEU A 71 -12.30 10.88 -6.23
N LEU A 72 -11.42 11.19 -7.20
CA LEU A 72 -10.09 11.69 -6.93
C LEU A 72 -10.09 13.08 -6.28
N ASN A 73 -11.10 13.90 -6.54
CA ASN A 73 -11.23 15.24 -5.98
C ASN A 73 -12.09 15.28 -4.70
N SER A 74 -12.83 14.22 -4.39
CA SER A 74 -13.67 14.16 -3.19
C SER A 74 -12.81 14.02 -1.92
N THR A 75 -12.83 15.04 -1.07
CA THR A 75 -12.12 15.03 0.22
C THR A 75 -12.59 13.88 1.12
N GLN A 76 -13.89 13.58 1.07
CA GLN A 76 -14.47 12.47 1.86
C GLN A 76 -13.85 11.12 1.44
N VAL A 77 -13.78 10.84 0.14
CA VAL A 77 -13.16 9.60 -0.39
C VAL A 77 -11.68 9.56 -0.05
N GLN A 78 -10.98 10.69 -0.13
CA GLN A 78 -9.58 10.80 0.20
C GLN A 78 -9.31 10.46 1.68
N ILE A 79 -10.09 11.03 2.59
CA ILE A 79 -9.93 10.82 4.03
C ILE A 79 -10.37 9.40 4.41
N SER A 80 -11.55 8.95 4.00
CA SER A 80 -12.06 7.61 4.36
C SER A 80 -11.16 6.49 3.87
N SER A 81 -10.64 6.58 2.64
CA SER A 81 -9.71 5.58 2.11
C SER A 81 -8.37 5.57 2.83
N SER A 82 -7.86 6.75 3.24
CA SER A 82 -6.63 6.84 4.03
C SER A 82 -6.83 6.27 5.44
N LEU A 83 -7.97 6.58 6.07
CA LEU A 83 -8.32 6.04 7.39
C LEU A 83 -8.54 4.52 7.35
N LEU A 84 -9.12 3.98 6.29
CA LEU A 84 -9.26 2.54 6.08
C LEU A 84 -7.90 1.86 6.07
N ALA A 85 -6.96 2.36 5.26
CA ALA A 85 -5.60 1.81 5.21
C ALA A 85 -4.89 1.91 6.57
N THR A 86 -5.00 3.06 7.24
CA THR A 86 -4.45 3.26 8.59
C THR A 86 -5.07 2.27 9.58
N GLY A 87 -6.39 2.08 9.53
CA GLY A 87 -7.11 1.12 10.37
C GLY A 87 -6.64 -0.32 10.20
N VAL A 88 -6.39 -0.75 8.96
CA VAL A 88 -5.85 -2.09 8.69
C VAL A 88 -4.46 -2.25 9.31
N TYR A 89 -3.56 -1.28 9.16
CA TYR A 89 -2.25 -1.33 9.82
C TYR A 89 -2.39 -1.40 11.34
N VAL A 90 -3.25 -0.56 11.92
CA VAL A 90 -3.47 -0.54 13.36
C VAL A 90 -3.99 -1.89 13.87
N VAL A 91 -4.97 -2.48 13.20
CA VAL A 91 -5.55 -3.77 13.62
C VAL A 91 -4.50 -4.88 13.58
N ILE A 92 -3.69 -4.93 12.54
CA ILE A 92 -2.66 -5.97 12.38
C ILE A 92 -1.54 -5.79 13.41
N LEU A 93 -1.02 -4.59 13.56
CA LEU A 93 0.07 -4.31 14.51
C LEU A 93 -0.39 -4.44 15.96
N TRP A 94 -1.51 -3.81 16.31
CA TRP A 94 -2.04 -3.88 17.67
C TRP A 94 -2.49 -5.30 18.04
N GLY A 95 -3.12 -6.01 17.10
CA GLY A 95 -3.49 -7.41 17.28
C GLY A 95 -2.26 -8.29 17.50
N GLY A 96 -1.19 -8.09 16.73
CA GLY A 96 0.09 -8.79 16.90
C GLY A 96 0.76 -8.52 18.25
N LEU A 97 0.74 -7.26 18.71
CA LEU A 97 1.28 -6.87 20.02
C LEU A 97 0.44 -7.44 21.17
N LYS A 98 -0.88 -7.30 21.12
CA LYS A 98 -1.78 -7.75 22.20
C LYS A 98 -1.91 -9.25 22.31
N SER A 99 -1.81 -10.00 21.21
CA SER A 99 -1.73 -11.46 21.26
C SER A 99 -0.40 -11.97 21.79
N GLY A 100 0.60 -11.10 21.94
CA GLY A 100 1.97 -11.46 22.32
C GLY A 100 2.75 -12.13 21.17
N PHE A 101 2.09 -12.47 20.07
CA PHE A 101 2.73 -13.15 18.94
C PHE A 101 3.87 -12.34 18.34
N LEU A 102 3.63 -11.05 18.09
CA LEU A 102 4.66 -10.18 17.51
C LEU A 102 5.84 -9.98 18.46
N ASN A 103 5.57 -9.78 19.76
CA ASN A 103 6.62 -9.61 20.77
C ASN A 103 7.49 -10.87 20.89
N LEU A 104 6.86 -12.04 21.02
CA LEU A 104 7.57 -13.32 21.11
C LEU A 104 8.39 -13.60 19.86
N PHE A 105 7.80 -13.35 18.67
CA PHE A 105 8.49 -13.52 17.40
C PHE A 105 9.71 -12.61 17.27
N LEU A 106 9.56 -11.33 17.61
CA LEU A 106 10.66 -10.39 17.52
C LEU A 106 11.77 -10.70 18.52
N VAL A 107 11.45 -11.04 19.76
CA VAL A 107 12.49 -11.45 20.76
C VAL A 107 13.24 -12.70 20.32
N GLN A 108 12.59 -13.61 19.60
CA GLN A 108 13.23 -14.85 19.17
C GLN A 108 14.23 -14.62 18.02
N PHE A 109 13.96 -13.65 17.12
CA PHE A 109 14.73 -13.50 15.87
C PHE A 109 15.48 -12.17 15.75
N PHE A 110 15.32 -11.27 16.74
CA PHE A 110 15.99 -9.97 16.79
C PHE A 110 16.60 -9.77 18.18
N ASP A 111 17.74 -9.12 18.22
CA ASP A 111 18.35 -8.69 19.50
C ASP A 111 17.69 -7.38 19.96
N ILE A 112 16.49 -7.51 20.56
CA ILE A 112 15.68 -6.37 20.99
C ILE A 112 16.16 -5.91 22.37
N PRO A 113 16.54 -4.62 22.54
CA PRO A 113 17.03 -4.11 23.82
C PRO A 113 15.94 -4.05 24.89
N THR A 114 14.68 -3.74 24.52
CA THR A 114 13.59 -3.62 25.48
C THR A 114 12.23 -3.83 24.82
N LEU A 115 11.25 -4.29 25.60
CA LEU A 115 9.84 -4.42 25.20
C LEU A 115 8.95 -3.37 25.90
N GLU A 116 9.53 -2.43 26.64
CA GLU A 116 8.76 -1.48 27.45
C GLU A 116 7.81 -0.66 26.57
N ASP A 117 8.33 -0.02 25.54
CA ASP A 117 7.52 0.77 24.61
C ASP A 117 6.47 -0.08 23.87
N ALA A 118 6.80 -1.31 23.52
CA ALA A 118 5.86 -2.23 22.88
C ALA A 118 4.67 -2.61 23.79
N HIS A 119 4.89 -2.71 25.09
CA HIS A 119 3.82 -2.96 26.07
C HIS A 119 2.96 -1.71 26.34
N LEU A 120 3.55 -0.52 26.25
CA LEU A 120 2.86 0.76 26.40
C LEU A 120 2.10 1.20 25.15
N GLU A 121 2.31 0.54 24.00
CA GLU A 121 1.62 0.87 22.76
C GLU A 121 0.11 0.75 22.88
N THR A 122 -0.56 1.81 22.44
CA THR A 122 -2.02 1.90 22.35
C THR A 122 -2.44 1.99 20.88
N PRO A 123 -3.70 1.69 20.54
CA PRO A 123 -4.16 1.89 19.15
C PRO A 123 -3.94 3.33 18.66
N VAL A 124 -4.06 4.31 19.54
CA VAL A 124 -3.87 5.74 19.21
C VAL A 124 -2.41 6.04 18.87
N SER A 125 -1.46 5.53 19.67
CA SER A 125 -0.04 5.72 19.39
C SER A 125 0.36 5.07 18.07
N ILE A 126 -0.16 3.88 17.77
CA ILE A 126 0.06 3.21 16.49
C ILE A 126 -0.54 4.03 15.33
N VAL A 127 -1.77 4.57 15.48
CA VAL A 127 -2.36 5.47 14.45
C VAL A 127 -1.40 6.60 14.12
N ILE A 128 -0.83 7.28 15.10
CA ILE A 128 0.09 8.41 14.88
C ILE A 128 1.33 7.94 14.07
N LYS A 129 1.90 6.78 14.42
CA LYS A 129 3.08 6.24 13.76
C LYS A 129 2.82 5.78 12.31
N VAL A 130 1.62 5.21 12.02
CA VAL A 130 1.32 4.62 10.71
C VAL A 130 0.40 5.47 9.83
N PHE A 131 -0.10 6.62 10.30
CA PHE A 131 -1.02 7.46 9.55
C PHE A 131 -0.45 7.88 8.18
N VAL A 132 0.81 8.30 8.16
CA VAL A 132 1.48 8.70 6.92
C VAL A 132 1.60 7.52 5.95
N ALA A 133 1.85 6.32 6.47
CA ALA A 133 1.84 5.09 5.65
C ALA A 133 0.44 4.79 5.08
N GLY A 134 -0.64 5.01 5.86
CA GLY A 134 -2.01 4.87 5.37
C GLY A 134 -2.34 5.82 4.22
N VAL A 135 -1.94 7.09 4.34
CA VAL A 135 -2.07 8.09 3.26
C VAL A 135 -1.25 7.68 2.04
N ALA A 136 -0.03 7.19 2.23
CA ALA A 136 0.84 6.73 1.16
C ALA A 136 0.29 5.47 0.47
N ALA A 137 -0.26 4.51 1.23
CA ALA A 137 -0.90 3.31 0.68
C ALA A 137 -2.08 3.67 -0.25
N LYS A 138 -2.94 4.58 0.20
CA LYS A 138 -4.03 5.11 -0.62
C LYS A 138 -3.49 5.81 -1.88
N ALA A 139 -2.48 6.66 -1.75
CA ALA A 139 -1.92 7.40 -2.87
C ALA A 139 -1.29 6.47 -3.91
N PHE A 140 -0.61 5.40 -3.48
CA PHE A 140 0.08 4.48 -4.36
C PHE A 140 -0.84 3.42 -4.98
N LEU A 141 -1.81 2.89 -4.23
CA LEU A 141 -2.69 1.80 -4.68
C LEU A 141 -3.96 2.33 -5.36
N LEU A 142 -4.67 3.25 -4.71
CA LEU A 142 -6.03 3.63 -5.15
C LEU A 142 -6.02 4.70 -6.26
N ASN A 143 -5.18 5.73 -6.17
CA ASN A 143 -5.18 6.83 -7.14
C ASN A 143 -4.86 6.35 -8.57
N PRO A 144 -3.83 5.52 -8.81
CA PRO A 144 -3.56 4.99 -10.15
C PRO A 144 -4.66 4.07 -10.66
N SER A 145 -5.32 3.30 -9.78
CA SER A 145 -6.41 2.42 -10.16
C SER A 145 -7.63 3.21 -10.66
N PHE A 146 -8.01 4.30 -10.00
CA PHE A 146 -9.08 5.18 -10.48
C PHE A 146 -8.72 5.89 -11.79
N ALA A 147 -7.46 6.26 -11.97
CA ALA A 147 -7.01 6.90 -13.20
C ALA A 147 -6.90 5.94 -14.40
N ALA A 148 -6.87 4.64 -14.16
CA ALA A 148 -6.73 3.63 -15.20
C ALA A 148 -8.06 3.29 -15.90
N GLN A 149 -9.21 3.73 -15.37
CA GLN A 149 -10.50 3.46 -16.01
C GLN A 149 -10.62 4.24 -17.33
N PRO A 150 -11.09 3.57 -18.42
CA PRO A 150 -11.30 4.22 -19.70
C PRO A 150 -12.41 5.27 -19.60
N LEU A 151 -12.32 6.31 -20.44
CA LEU A 151 -13.40 7.29 -20.60
C LEU A 151 -14.70 6.61 -21.05
N SER A 152 -15.85 7.18 -20.66
CA SER A 152 -17.16 6.71 -21.11
C SER A 152 -17.20 6.62 -22.64
N GLY A 153 -17.59 5.48 -23.19
CA GLY A 153 -17.60 5.21 -24.63
C GLY A 153 -16.39 4.45 -25.19
N GLN A 154 -15.28 4.35 -24.45
CA GLN A 154 -14.18 3.44 -24.74
C GLN A 154 -14.30 2.17 -23.89
N GLN A 155 -15.30 1.36 -24.17
CA GLN A 155 -15.39 0.03 -23.57
C GLN A 155 -14.16 -0.77 -24.02
N THR A 156 -13.51 -1.44 -23.08
CA THR A 156 -12.58 -2.52 -23.43
C THR A 156 -13.39 -3.53 -24.25
N PRO A 157 -12.95 -3.97 -25.44
CA PRO A 157 -13.69 -4.97 -26.19
C PRO A 157 -14.04 -6.12 -25.24
N ALA A 158 -15.31 -6.35 -25.00
CA ALA A 158 -15.77 -7.53 -24.29
C ALA A 158 -15.25 -8.72 -25.06
N VAL A 159 -14.44 -9.55 -24.46
CA VAL A 159 -14.11 -10.86 -25.03
C VAL A 159 -15.45 -11.58 -25.12
N ASP A 160 -15.85 -11.93 -26.35
CA ASP A 160 -17.11 -12.63 -26.59
C ASP A 160 -17.06 -13.98 -25.90
N PHE A 161 -17.62 -14.06 -24.69
CA PHE A 161 -17.59 -15.25 -23.84
C PHE A 161 -19.01 -15.78 -23.73
N ASP A 162 -19.22 -16.95 -24.35
CA ASP A 162 -20.49 -17.67 -24.22
C ASP A 162 -20.34 -18.75 -23.13
N PRO A 163 -20.98 -18.56 -21.96
CA PRO A 163 -20.91 -19.53 -20.86
C PRO A 163 -21.43 -20.93 -21.21
N ALA A 164 -22.31 -21.03 -22.23
CA ALA A 164 -22.94 -22.29 -22.61
C ALA A 164 -22.01 -23.20 -23.44
N THR A 165 -21.08 -22.61 -24.19
CA THR A 165 -20.15 -23.31 -25.09
C THR A 165 -18.71 -23.32 -24.62
N ALA A 166 -18.40 -22.51 -23.57
CA ALA A 166 -17.04 -22.36 -23.06
C ALA A 166 -16.52 -23.62 -22.38
N THR A 167 -15.29 -23.99 -22.67
CA THR A 167 -14.57 -25.05 -21.97
C THR A 167 -14.14 -24.59 -20.56
N LEU A 168 -13.93 -25.52 -19.63
CA LEU A 168 -13.52 -25.22 -18.26
C LEU A 168 -12.26 -24.33 -18.18
N PRO A 169 -11.18 -24.53 -18.96
CA PRO A 169 -10.05 -23.62 -19.03
C PRO A 169 -10.44 -22.21 -19.46
N GLN A 170 -11.29 -22.05 -20.48
CA GLN A 170 -11.76 -20.74 -20.97
C GLN A 170 -12.62 -20.04 -19.91
N THR A 171 -13.43 -20.77 -19.16
CA THR A 171 -14.22 -20.22 -18.04
C THR A 171 -13.32 -19.74 -16.90
N VAL A 172 -12.29 -20.51 -16.56
CA VAL A 172 -11.30 -20.12 -15.55
C VAL A 172 -10.51 -18.90 -16.03
N GLU A 173 -10.07 -18.89 -17.28
CA GLU A 173 -9.36 -17.75 -17.86
C GLU A 173 -10.23 -16.48 -17.87
N HIS A 174 -11.50 -16.59 -18.26
CA HIS A 174 -12.44 -15.47 -18.24
C HIS A 174 -12.68 -14.94 -16.85
N ASN A 175 -12.93 -15.80 -15.85
CA ASN A 175 -13.28 -15.39 -14.49
C ASN A 175 -12.09 -14.93 -13.66
N PHE A 176 -10.87 -15.48 -13.88
CA PHE A 176 -9.69 -15.19 -13.06
C PHE A 176 -8.68 -14.26 -13.73
N TYR A 177 -8.65 -14.16 -15.06
CA TYR A 177 -7.65 -13.36 -15.77
C TYR A 177 -8.23 -12.17 -16.54
N ASN A 178 -9.55 -12.13 -16.78
CA ASN A 178 -10.20 -11.04 -17.48
C ASN A 178 -10.61 -9.90 -16.52
N PHE A 179 -9.62 -9.41 -15.77
CA PHE A 179 -9.83 -8.28 -14.88
C PHE A 179 -10.01 -6.98 -15.65
N ASP A 180 -10.92 -6.12 -15.18
CA ASP A 180 -11.01 -4.72 -15.63
C ASP A 180 -9.66 -4.00 -15.47
N LYS A 181 -9.40 -3.01 -16.31
CA LYS A 181 -8.15 -2.21 -16.29
C LYS A 181 -7.83 -1.66 -14.91
N ARG A 182 -8.84 -1.28 -14.14
CA ARG A 182 -8.71 -0.81 -12.77
C ARG A 182 -8.14 -1.88 -11.85
N THR A 183 -8.77 -3.05 -11.81
CA THR A 183 -8.35 -4.18 -10.98
C THR A 183 -6.96 -4.66 -11.38
N ARG A 184 -6.67 -4.74 -12.68
CA ARG A 184 -5.34 -5.08 -13.20
C ARG A 184 -4.28 -4.09 -12.72
N THR A 185 -4.58 -2.79 -12.77
CA THR A 185 -3.66 -1.75 -12.26
C THR A 185 -3.46 -1.88 -10.76
N LEU A 186 -4.52 -2.13 -9.99
CA LEU A 186 -4.43 -2.34 -8.54
C LEU A 186 -3.55 -3.55 -8.21
N ILE A 187 -3.74 -4.69 -8.89
CA ILE A 187 -2.91 -5.89 -8.72
C ILE A 187 -1.44 -5.59 -9.03
N GLN A 188 -1.16 -4.91 -10.15
CA GLN A 188 0.21 -4.52 -10.51
C GLN A 188 0.86 -3.62 -9.47
N GLN A 189 0.14 -2.59 -8.98
CA GLN A 189 0.66 -1.70 -7.94
C GLN A 189 0.90 -2.44 -6.63
N THR A 190 0.00 -3.33 -6.24
CA THR A 190 0.15 -4.14 -5.02
C THR A 190 1.35 -5.08 -5.12
N THR A 191 1.54 -5.74 -6.24
CA THR A 191 2.69 -6.63 -6.46
C THR A 191 4.01 -5.85 -6.39
N ILE A 192 4.07 -4.68 -7.04
CA ILE A 192 5.24 -3.82 -7.01
C ILE A 192 5.52 -3.34 -5.58
N LEU A 193 4.49 -2.83 -4.89
CA LEU A 193 4.62 -2.38 -3.50
C LEU A 193 5.14 -3.50 -2.60
N ASN A 194 4.51 -4.66 -2.64
CA ASN A 194 4.86 -5.80 -1.78
C ASN A 194 6.28 -6.31 -2.05
N ALA A 195 6.71 -6.35 -3.32
CA ALA A 195 8.06 -6.74 -3.67
C ALA A 195 9.12 -5.74 -3.11
N PHE A 196 8.93 -4.45 -3.35
CA PHE A 196 9.85 -3.42 -2.85
C PHE A 196 9.84 -3.32 -1.33
N LEU A 197 8.67 -3.41 -0.71
CA LEU A 197 8.53 -3.38 0.74
C LEU A 197 9.20 -4.59 1.38
N PHE A 198 8.93 -5.81 0.87
CA PHE A 198 9.53 -7.02 1.40
C PHE A 198 11.05 -6.98 1.33
N VAL A 199 11.60 -6.76 0.13
CA VAL A 199 13.06 -6.71 -0.06
C VAL A 199 13.69 -5.58 0.76
N GLY A 200 13.10 -4.37 0.70
CA GLY A 200 13.62 -3.22 1.42
C GLY A 200 13.57 -3.37 2.94
N THR A 201 12.49 -3.98 3.47
CA THR A 201 12.38 -4.23 4.92
C THR A 201 13.37 -5.29 5.37
N VAL A 202 13.47 -6.42 4.65
CA VAL A 202 14.45 -7.46 4.97
C VAL A 202 15.88 -6.90 4.95
N GLN A 203 16.23 -6.17 3.89
CA GLN A 203 17.57 -5.59 3.76
C GLN A 203 17.90 -4.65 4.92
N ARG A 204 16.97 -3.79 5.34
CA ARG A 204 17.19 -2.86 6.46
C ARG A 204 17.21 -3.58 7.80
N CYS A 205 16.31 -4.53 8.05
CA CYS A 205 16.33 -5.31 9.27
C CYS A 205 17.63 -6.08 9.43
N MET A 206 18.20 -6.61 8.35
CA MET A 206 19.50 -7.30 8.37
C MET A 206 20.69 -6.39 8.69
N THR A 207 20.53 -5.07 8.74
CA THR A 207 21.56 -4.15 9.23
C THR A 207 21.56 -4.02 10.76
N LEU A 208 20.56 -4.53 11.45
CA LEU A 208 20.49 -4.55 12.90
C LEU A 208 21.28 -5.75 13.44
N ASN A 209 22.04 -5.52 14.51
CA ASN A 209 22.78 -6.59 15.15
C ASN A 209 21.84 -7.68 15.71
N GLY A 210 22.25 -8.92 15.61
CA GLY A 210 21.49 -10.05 16.15
C GLY A 210 20.20 -10.42 15.37
N THR A 211 19.93 -9.77 14.24
CA THR A 211 18.75 -10.08 13.43
C THR A 211 19.01 -11.28 12.52
N GLU A 212 18.14 -12.28 12.60
CA GLU A 212 18.15 -13.44 11.70
C GLU A 212 17.31 -13.16 10.44
N PHE A 213 17.72 -13.74 9.30
CA PHE A 213 17.02 -13.59 8.03
C PHE A 213 15.53 -14.01 8.12
N LEU A 214 15.25 -15.12 8.83
CA LEU A 214 13.89 -15.63 9.00
C LEU A 214 13.02 -14.63 9.77
N GLY A 215 13.58 -13.97 10.78
CA GLY A 215 12.92 -12.89 11.53
C GLY A 215 12.62 -11.69 10.66
N ALA A 216 13.62 -11.20 9.92
CA ALA A 216 13.45 -10.08 9.00
C ALA A 216 12.38 -10.37 7.92
N ALA A 217 12.39 -11.58 7.35
CA ALA A 217 11.41 -12.01 6.34
C ALA A 217 9.99 -12.14 6.93
N GLY A 218 9.85 -12.72 8.13
CA GLY A 218 8.55 -12.83 8.80
C GLY A 218 7.97 -11.48 9.16
N TYR A 219 8.79 -10.57 9.67
CA TYR A 219 8.37 -9.20 9.96
C TYR A 219 7.95 -8.43 8.69
N ALA A 220 8.72 -8.54 7.61
CA ALA A 220 8.35 -7.98 6.31
C ALA A 220 7.05 -8.60 5.78
N GLY A 221 6.86 -9.92 5.97
CA GLY A 221 5.65 -10.65 5.60
C GLY A 221 4.38 -10.13 6.28
N LEU A 222 4.46 -9.71 7.54
CA LEU A 222 3.34 -9.08 8.27
C LEU A 222 2.85 -7.80 7.54
N TRP A 223 3.78 -6.97 7.10
CA TRP A 223 3.44 -5.74 6.38
C TRP A 223 2.96 -6.01 4.94
N VAL A 224 3.50 -7.03 4.27
CA VAL A 224 2.99 -7.50 2.97
C VAL A 224 1.55 -7.97 3.11
N LEU A 225 1.23 -8.72 4.18
CA LEU A 225 -0.14 -9.14 4.49
C LEU A 225 -1.06 -7.93 4.68
N ALA A 226 -0.63 -6.93 5.47
CA ALA A 226 -1.39 -5.70 5.69
C ALA A 226 -1.70 -4.98 4.37
N ASN A 227 -0.70 -4.78 3.51
CA ASN A 227 -0.89 -4.14 2.21
C ASN A 227 -1.80 -4.96 1.27
N SER A 228 -1.71 -6.29 1.33
CA SER A 228 -2.57 -7.17 0.53
C SER A 228 -4.04 -7.05 0.96
N ILE A 229 -4.30 -6.97 2.27
CA ILE A 229 -5.65 -6.74 2.80
C ILE A 229 -6.17 -5.36 2.38
N ILE A 230 -5.34 -4.30 2.47
CA ILE A 230 -5.71 -2.96 2.00
C ILE A 230 -6.07 -2.98 0.51
N ALA A 231 -5.28 -3.66 -0.31
CA ALA A 231 -5.53 -3.78 -1.74
C ALA A 231 -6.83 -4.53 -2.05
N LEU A 232 -7.13 -5.61 -1.33
CA LEU A 232 -8.40 -6.34 -1.43
C LEU A 232 -9.59 -5.42 -1.11
N TRP A 233 -9.52 -4.65 -0.01
CA TRP A 233 -10.54 -3.67 0.35
C TRP A 233 -10.73 -2.61 -0.74
N TYR A 234 -9.65 -2.09 -1.30
CA TYR A 234 -9.72 -1.10 -2.39
C TYR A 234 -10.29 -1.69 -3.68
N GLY A 235 -10.05 -2.96 -3.97
CA GLY A 235 -10.68 -3.68 -5.05
C GLY A 235 -12.20 -3.76 -4.86
N TRP A 236 -12.62 -4.21 -3.69
CA TRP A 236 -14.03 -4.42 -3.38
C TRP A 236 -14.84 -3.11 -3.27
N VAL A 237 -14.37 -2.12 -2.49
CA VAL A 237 -15.10 -0.84 -2.28
C VAL A 237 -15.20 0.01 -3.54
N GLY A 238 -14.29 -0.16 -4.46
CA GLY A 238 -14.28 0.64 -5.66
C GLY A 238 -14.87 -0.04 -6.89
N ASP A 239 -15.40 -1.24 -6.75
CA ASP A 239 -16.08 -1.93 -7.83
C ASP A 239 -17.50 -1.39 -8.00
N THR A 240 -17.60 -0.23 -8.63
CA THR A 240 -18.86 0.29 -9.15
C THR A 240 -19.06 -0.27 -10.55
N SER A 241 -19.21 -1.56 -10.65
CA SER A 241 -19.70 -2.25 -11.85
C SER A 241 -21.21 -2.02 -12.07
N ALA A 242 -21.84 -1.22 -11.22
CA ALA A 242 -23.15 -0.69 -11.52
C ALA A 242 -23.02 0.28 -12.69
N ASP A 243 -23.25 -0.23 -13.89
CA ASP A 243 -23.76 0.55 -15.01
C ASP A 243 -25.06 1.22 -14.56
N TYR A 244 -24.93 2.34 -13.86
CA TYR A 244 -26.00 3.31 -13.86
C TYR A 244 -26.01 3.90 -15.27
N GLN A 245 -26.66 3.19 -16.20
CA GLN A 245 -27.31 3.80 -17.33
C GLN A 245 -28.32 4.78 -16.72
N LEU A 246 -27.90 6.02 -16.61
CA LEU A 246 -28.83 7.14 -16.51
C LEU A 246 -29.43 7.25 -17.91
N ASP A 247 -30.60 6.63 -18.10
CA ASP A 247 -31.53 6.98 -19.17
C ASP A 247 -31.91 8.47 -19.11
#